data_e09fc9564a1ff4c5f1ffec564d2f2252
#
_entry.id   e09fc9564a1ff4c5f1ffec564d2f2252
#
_cell.length_a   1.000
_cell.length_b   1.000
_cell.length_c   1.000
_cell.angle_alpha   90.00
_cell.angle_beta   90.00
_cell.angle_gamma   90.00
#
_symmetry.space_group_name_H-M   'P 1'
#
loop_
_entity.id
_entity.type
_entity.pdbx_description
1 polymer ?
#
loop_
_entity_poly.entity_id
_entity_poly.type
_entity_poly.pdbx_seq_one_letter_code
_entity_poly.pdbx_strand_id
1 'polypeptide(L)'
;MKTDRDGLVFIVNPIALNQLSYATKPRVLDPQEDNTTILAYLHMGAKRAAGGRHPVAINPIWNSERLIMQKGVFTLHGRKFDLDSGVPSLVAIPILRESKVRLRSELQRVGVDEMTLFPELEHSCAHLTRKAGLSKKDGK
;
A
#
# COMPACT_ATOMS: atom_id res chain seq x y z
N MET A 1 -9.15 -4.71 -13.02
CA MET A 1 -8.71 -3.29 -13.06
C MET A 1 -9.59 -2.56 -14.06
N LYS A 2 -10.25 -1.47 -13.67
CA LYS A 2 -11.03 -0.66 -14.61
C LYS A 2 -10.06 0.00 -15.60
N THR A 3 -10.24 -0.27 -16.89
CA THR A 3 -9.37 0.23 -17.97
C THR A 3 -9.92 1.49 -18.63
N ASP A 4 -11.11 1.92 -18.20
CA ASP A 4 -11.88 3.03 -18.75
C ASP A 4 -11.46 4.42 -18.22
N ARG A 5 -10.64 4.46 -17.19
CA ARG A 5 -10.16 5.70 -16.53
C ARG A 5 -8.67 5.69 -16.34
N ASP A 6 -8.07 6.86 -16.24
CA ASP A 6 -6.69 7.01 -15.82
C ASP A 6 -6.49 6.47 -14.39
N GLY A 7 -5.28 6.11 -14.07
CA GLY A 7 -4.85 5.70 -12.74
C GLY A 7 -3.84 6.68 -12.19
N LEU A 8 -3.60 6.58 -10.88
CA LEU A 8 -2.57 7.34 -10.20
C LEU A 8 -1.81 6.40 -9.26
N VAL A 9 -0.50 6.46 -9.30
CA VAL A 9 0.37 5.76 -8.34
C VAL A 9 1.04 6.80 -7.48
N PHE A 10 0.83 6.70 -6.18
CA PHE A 10 1.53 7.52 -5.19
C PHE A 10 2.77 6.79 -4.70
N ILE A 11 3.89 7.48 -4.73
CA ILE A 11 5.16 7.01 -4.18
C ILE A 11 5.51 7.93 -3.02
N VAL A 12 5.76 7.36 -1.86
CA VAL A 12 6.16 8.10 -0.65
C VAL A 12 7.49 7.58 -0.15
N ASN A 13 8.38 8.49 0.24
CA ASN A 13 9.59 8.10 0.98
C ASN A 13 9.23 7.91 2.45
N PRO A 14 9.25 6.69 2.98
CA PRO A 14 8.80 6.40 4.34
C PRO A 14 9.70 7.02 5.41
N ILE A 15 10.98 7.16 5.13
CA ILE A 15 11.93 7.79 6.06
C ILE A 15 11.66 9.29 6.16
N ALA A 16 11.51 9.96 5.02
CA ALA A 16 11.18 11.38 4.98
C ALA A 16 9.80 11.64 5.61
N LEU A 17 8.83 10.74 5.41
CA LEU A 17 7.52 10.82 6.09
C LEU A 17 7.68 10.77 7.61
N ASN A 18 8.47 9.83 8.12
CA ASN A 18 8.68 9.70 9.56
C ASN A 18 9.47 10.86 10.15
N GLN A 19 10.36 11.49 9.39
CA GLN A 19 11.05 12.71 9.83
C GLN A 19 10.11 13.87 10.13
N LEU A 20 8.98 13.96 9.43
CA LEU A 20 7.96 15.00 9.69
C LEU A 20 7.28 14.83 11.06
N SER A 21 7.11 13.58 11.48
CA SER A 21 6.43 13.24 12.75
C SER A 21 7.40 13.01 13.90
N TYR A 22 8.58 12.45 13.60
CA TYR A 22 9.60 12.05 14.58
C TYR A 22 10.99 12.37 14.05
N ALA A 23 11.43 13.62 14.20
CA ALA A 23 12.74 14.08 13.71
C ALA A 23 13.93 13.25 14.26
N THR A 24 13.78 12.65 15.44
CA THR A 24 14.81 11.83 16.09
C THR A 24 14.87 10.38 15.63
N LYS A 25 13.88 9.93 14.86
CA LYS A 25 13.79 8.54 14.39
C LYS A 25 13.60 8.48 12.87
N PRO A 26 14.64 8.77 12.07
CA PRO A 26 14.54 8.77 10.61
C PRO A 26 14.58 7.34 10.03
N ARG A 27 13.67 6.49 10.47
CA ARG A 27 13.51 5.10 9.99
C ARG A 27 12.04 4.73 9.95
N VAL A 28 11.72 3.65 9.24
CA VAL A 28 10.41 3.01 9.32
C VAL A 28 10.27 2.40 10.71
N LEU A 29 9.15 2.63 11.39
CA LEU A 29 8.92 2.12 12.74
C LEU A 29 8.71 0.60 12.71
N ASP A 30 9.26 -0.09 13.68
CA ASP A 30 9.04 -1.52 13.89
C ASP A 30 8.05 -1.75 15.03
N PRO A 31 6.96 -2.52 14.83
CA PRO A 31 5.97 -2.77 15.86
C PRO A 31 6.52 -3.41 17.14
N GLN A 32 7.57 -4.18 17.04
CA GLN A 32 8.20 -4.83 18.21
C GLN A 32 9.08 -3.87 18.99
N GLU A 33 9.90 -3.09 18.29
CA GLU A 33 10.84 -2.16 18.92
C GLU A 33 10.21 -0.81 19.31
N ASP A 34 9.26 -0.34 18.50
CA ASP A 34 8.64 1.00 18.63
C ASP A 34 7.22 0.96 19.18
N ASN A 35 6.83 -0.13 19.84
CA ASN A 35 5.47 -0.35 20.33
C ASN A 35 4.93 0.84 21.15
N THR A 36 5.72 1.37 22.08
CA THR A 36 5.30 2.52 22.90
C THR A 36 5.06 3.77 22.06
N THR A 37 5.87 4.00 21.03
CA THR A 37 5.70 5.12 20.09
C THR A 37 4.44 4.93 19.25
N ILE A 38 4.20 3.73 18.75
CA ILE A 38 3.03 3.38 17.93
C ILE A 38 1.75 3.47 18.76
N LEU A 39 1.75 2.94 19.98
CA LEU A 39 0.61 3.03 20.89
C LEU A 39 0.33 4.48 21.29
N ALA A 40 1.36 5.26 21.61
CA ALA A 40 1.21 6.68 21.85
C ALA A 40 0.54 7.36 20.64
N TYR A 41 0.99 7.06 19.43
CA TYR A 41 0.41 7.61 18.19
C TYR A 41 -1.07 7.24 18.04
N LEU A 42 -1.46 6.00 18.33
CA LEU A 42 -2.84 5.53 18.28
C LEU A 42 -3.72 6.17 19.36
N HIS A 43 -3.21 6.29 20.59
CA HIS A 43 -3.97 6.82 21.73
C HIS A 43 -4.07 8.36 21.72
N MET A 44 -3.19 9.02 21.02
CA MET A 44 -3.16 10.48 20.93
C MET A 44 -4.32 11.09 20.14
N GLY A 45 -5.23 10.28 19.65
CA GLY A 45 -6.52 10.73 19.12
C GLY A 45 -7.34 11.53 20.14
N ALA A 46 -7.03 11.50 21.44
CA ALA A 46 -7.82 12.12 22.47
C ALA A 46 -7.29 13.48 22.96
N LYS A 47 -6.01 13.62 23.24
CA LYS A 47 -5.49 14.90 23.81
C LYS A 47 -3.98 15.00 23.61
N ARG A 48 -3.50 15.96 22.84
CA ARG A 48 -2.12 16.43 22.73
C ARG A 48 -1.07 15.43 22.20
N ALA A 49 -0.68 15.60 20.98
CA ALA A 49 0.61 15.10 20.56
C ALA A 49 1.37 16.14 19.76
N ALA A 50 2.53 16.41 20.20
CA ALA A 50 3.50 17.22 19.48
C ALA A 50 3.97 16.58 18.15
N GLY A 51 3.54 15.35 17.83
CA GLY A 51 3.97 14.62 16.63
C GLY A 51 2.84 14.11 15.71
N GLY A 52 1.58 14.21 16.11
CA GLY A 52 0.49 13.50 15.43
C GLY A 52 -0.15 14.18 14.22
N ARG A 53 0.50 15.10 13.55
CA ARG A 53 -0.09 15.78 12.39
C ARG A 53 0.07 14.99 11.09
N HIS A 54 1.14 14.23 10.94
CA HIS A 54 1.46 13.51 9.72
C HIS A 54 1.37 12.00 9.95
N PRO A 55 0.99 11.22 8.94
CA PRO A 55 1.04 9.78 9.05
C PRO A 55 2.48 9.31 9.27
N VAL A 56 2.63 8.12 9.85
CA VAL A 56 3.94 7.49 10.05
C VAL A 56 3.99 6.15 9.33
N ALA A 57 5.13 5.86 8.73
CA ALA A 57 5.40 4.60 8.09
C ALA A 57 5.83 3.56 9.12
N ILE A 58 5.19 2.40 9.09
CA ILE A 58 5.46 1.26 9.97
C ILE A 58 5.68 -0.01 9.17
N ASN A 59 6.56 -0.87 9.64
CA ASN A 59 6.70 -2.21 9.11
C ASN A 59 5.51 -3.07 9.53
N PRO A 60 5.03 -3.97 8.67
CA PRO A 60 4.03 -4.96 9.06
C PRO A 60 4.66 -6.03 9.96
N ILE A 61 3.84 -6.69 10.75
CA ILE A 61 4.18 -8.01 11.27
C ILE A 61 3.96 -8.99 10.12
N TRP A 62 5.01 -9.65 9.66
CA TRP A 62 4.98 -10.58 8.52
C TRP A 62 4.26 -11.89 8.88
N ASN A 63 2.96 -11.84 9.06
CA ASN A 63 2.11 -12.95 9.51
C ASN A 63 1.21 -13.53 8.41
N SER A 64 1.34 -13.08 7.18
CA SER A 64 0.61 -13.64 6.04
C SER A 64 1.48 -13.66 4.78
N GLU A 65 1.27 -14.68 3.94
CA GLU A 65 1.97 -14.83 2.65
C GLU A 65 1.77 -13.61 1.75
N ARG A 66 0.58 -13.04 1.78
CA ARG A 66 0.25 -11.84 1.02
C ARG A 66 1.14 -10.65 1.39
N LEU A 67 1.35 -10.39 2.68
CA LEU A 67 2.21 -9.30 3.14
C LEU A 67 3.65 -9.51 2.70
N ILE A 68 4.12 -10.77 2.76
CA ILE A 68 5.47 -11.16 2.33
C ILE A 68 5.63 -10.94 0.82
N MET A 69 4.68 -11.43 0.03
CA MET A 69 4.74 -11.34 -1.43
C MET A 69 4.62 -9.91 -1.95
N GLN A 70 3.76 -9.11 -1.34
CA GLN A 70 3.59 -7.70 -1.71
C GLN A 70 4.69 -6.79 -1.17
N LYS A 71 5.55 -7.29 -0.28
CA LYS A 71 6.55 -6.49 0.44
C LYS A 71 5.93 -5.21 1.03
N GLY A 72 4.71 -5.39 1.57
CA GLY A 72 3.88 -4.28 2.03
C GLY A 72 4.49 -3.53 3.19
N VAL A 73 4.36 -2.23 3.19
CA VAL A 73 4.63 -1.33 4.32
C VAL A 73 3.36 -0.54 4.56
N PHE A 74 3.08 -0.17 5.78
CA PHE A 74 1.86 0.55 6.12
C PHE A 74 2.14 2.00 6.54
N THR A 75 1.15 2.84 6.34
CA THR A 75 1.10 4.15 6.97
C THR A 75 0.03 4.14 8.04
N LEU A 76 0.41 4.53 9.26
CA LEU A 76 -0.50 4.73 10.37
C LEU A 76 -0.92 6.19 10.39
N HIS A 77 -2.22 6.41 10.33
CA HIS A 77 -2.83 7.73 10.35
C HIS A 77 -3.39 8.02 11.74
N GLY A 78 -3.03 9.14 12.31
CA GLY A 78 -3.63 9.64 13.54
C GLY A 78 -4.99 10.30 13.28
N ARG A 79 -5.13 11.58 13.60
CA ARG A 79 -6.33 12.37 13.24
C ARG A 79 -6.33 12.64 11.73
N LYS A 80 -7.54 12.93 11.19
CA LYS A 80 -7.78 13.26 9.77
C LYS A 80 -6.63 14.04 9.14
N PHE A 81 -5.83 13.34 8.39
CA PHE A 81 -4.76 13.90 7.60
C PHE A 81 -4.89 13.39 6.18
N ASP A 82 -4.97 14.31 5.24
CA ASP A 82 -4.89 14.00 3.83
C ASP A 82 -3.41 13.91 3.43
N LEU A 83 -3.00 12.78 2.90
CA LEU A 83 -1.65 12.62 2.33
C LEU A 83 -1.36 13.65 1.24
N ASP A 84 -2.39 14.16 0.57
CA ASP A 84 -2.27 15.17 -0.50
C ASP A 84 -1.87 16.56 0.00
N SER A 85 -2.14 16.88 1.25
CA SER A 85 -1.90 18.22 1.79
C SER A 85 -0.56 18.32 2.52
N GLY A 86 0.53 18.42 1.77
CA GLY A 86 1.79 18.89 2.33
C GLY A 86 2.77 17.81 2.81
N VAL A 87 2.76 16.60 2.22
CA VAL A 87 3.85 15.63 2.40
C VAL A 87 4.91 15.88 1.31
N PRO A 88 6.03 16.53 1.61
CA PRO A 88 7.04 16.89 0.61
C PRO A 88 7.66 15.69 -0.11
N SER A 89 7.50 14.50 0.45
CA SER A 89 8.04 13.25 -0.05
C SER A 89 7.05 12.43 -0.89
N LEU A 90 5.87 12.98 -1.21
CA LEU A 90 4.86 12.31 -2.01
C LEU A 90 5.03 12.66 -3.48
N VAL A 91 5.24 11.66 -4.31
CA VAL A 91 5.28 11.78 -5.78
C VAL A 91 4.07 11.06 -6.36
N ALA A 92 3.32 11.71 -7.23
CA ALA A 92 2.19 11.14 -7.94
C ALA A 92 2.58 10.87 -9.39
N ILE A 93 2.44 9.62 -9.85
CA ILE A 93 2.70 9.20 -11.22
C ILE A 93 1.38 8.87 -11.90
N PRO A 94 0.96 9.61 -12.93
CA PRO A 94 -0.24 9.30 -13.69
C PRO A 94 0.00 8.07 -14.57
N ILE A 95 -1.01 7.19 -14.62
CA ILE A 95 -1.07 6.04 -15.54
C ILE A 95 -2.24 6.27 -16.48
N LEU A 96 -1.94 6.61 -17.70
CA LEU A 96 -2.96 6.84 -18.72
C LEU A 96 -3.71 5.54 -19.01
N ARG A 97 -5.01 5.63 -19.26
CA ARG A 97 -5.87 4.48 -19.53
C ARG A 97 -5.38 3.63 -20.70
N GLU A 98 -4.89 4.26 -21.75
CA GLU A 98 -4.36 3.59 -22.93
C GLU A 98 -3.08 2.80 -22.65
N SER A 99 -2.29 3.22 -21.68
CA SER A 99 -1.04 2.53 -21.29
C SER A 99 -1.27 1.31 -20.41
N LYS A 100 -2.45 1.15 -19.81
CA LYS A 100 -2.72 0.10 -18.81
C LYS A 100 -2.59 -1.31 -19.38
N VAL A 101 -3.01 -1.55 -20.62
CA VAL A 101 -2.94 -2.86 -21.26
C VAL A 101 -1.48 -3.26 -21.46
N ARG A 102 -0.68 -2.35 -22.00
CA ARG A 102 0.75 -2.54 -22.21
C ARG A 102 1.47 -2.76 -20.88
N LEU A 103 1.23 -1.88 -19.90
CA LEU A 103 1.84 -1.99 -18.56
C LEU A 103 1.53 -3.34 -17.91
N ARG A 104 0.28 -3.83 -18.02
CA ARG A 104 -0.09 -5.16 -17.50
C ARG A 104 0.72 -6.27 -18.17
N SER A 105 0.87 -6.23 -19.48
CA SER A 105 1.67 -7.21 -20.21
C SER A 105 3.14 -7.18 -19.79
N GLU A 106 3.70 -6.01 -19.62
CA GLU A 106 5.09 -5.84 -19.17
C GLU A 106 5.29 -6.36 -17.74
N LEU A 107 4.36 -6.07 -16.82
CA LEU A 107 4.36 -6.61 -15.45
C LEU A 107 4.31 -8.14 -15.44
N GLN A 108 3.45 -8.74 -16.26
CA GLN A 108 3.36 -10.21 -16.37
C GLN A 108 4.68 -10.83 -16.87
N ARG A 109 5.36 -10.17 -17.80
CA ARG A 109 6.66 -10.64 -18.31
C ARG A 109 7.77 -10.64 -17.26
N VAL A 110 7.68 -9.78 -16.26
CA VAL A 110 8.62 -9.74 -15.12
C VAL A 110 8.11 -10.51 -13.91
N GLY A 111 7.06 -11.31 -14.08
CA GLY A 111 6.53 -12.19 -13.03
C GLY A 111 5.63 -11.49 -12.02
N VAL A 112 5.15 -10.28 -12.33
CA VAL A 112 4.21 -9.57 -11.46
C VAL A 112 2.81 -9.75 -12.01
N ASP A 113 2.06 -10.65 -11.45
CA ASP A 113 0.68 -10.96 -11.81
C ASP A 113 -0.24 -11.09 -10.59
N GLU A 114 -1.48 -11.45 -10.84
CA GLU A 114 -2.49 -11.57 -9.79
C GLU A 114 -2.19 -12.72 -8.81
N MET A 115 -1.56 -13.81 -9.28
CA MET A 115 -1.20 -14.94 -8.42
C MET A 115 -0.01 -14.60 -7.51
N THR A 116 0.97 -13.87 -8.04
CA THR A 116 2.15 -13.48 -7.24
C THR A 116 1.82 -12.39 -6.22
N LEU A 117 0.83 -11.54 -6.49
CA LEU A 117 0.42 -10.48 -5.57
C LEU A 117 -0.65 -10.90 -4.56
N PHE A 118 -1.47 -11.90 -4.93
CA PHE A 118 -2.59 -12.40 -4.12
C PHE A 118 -2.54 -13.92 -4.10
N PRO A 119 -1.67 -14.51 -3.26
CA PRO A 119 -1.45 -15.97 -3.22
C PRO A 119 -2.61 -16.75 -2.59
N GLU A 120 -3.64 -16.07 -2.09
CA GLU A 120 -4.80 -16.73 -1.51
C GLU A 120 -5.51 -17.63 -2.53
N LEU A 121 -5.97 -18.78 -2.07
CA LEU A 121 -6.57 -19.84 -2.91
C LEU A 121 -7.71 -19.32 -3.80
N GLU A 122 -8.52 -18.41 -3.29
CA GLU A 122 -9.65 -17.81 -4.01
C GLU A 122 -9.18 -17.06 -5.27
N HIS A 123 -8.14 -16.23 -5.14
CA HIS A 123 -7.56 -15.49 -6.26
C HIS A 123 -6.86 -16.41 -7.25
N SER A 124 -6.17 -17.45 -6.77
CA SER A 124 -5.52 -18.45 -7.59
C SER A 124 -6.53 -19.23 -8.43
N CYS A 125 -7.63 -19.66 -7.83
CA CYS A 125 -8.73 -20.33 -8.55
C CYS A 125 -9.37 -19.43 -9.59
N ALA A 126 -9.66 -18.18 -9.26
CA ALA A 126 -10.24 -17.21 -10.18
C ALA A 126 -9.30 -16.90 -11.37
N HIS A 127 -8.00 -16.82 -11.11
CA HIS A 127 -6.98 -16.66 -12.17
C HIS A 127 -6.92 -17.84 -13.10
N LEU A 128 -6.85 -19.06 -12.55
CA LEU A 128 -6.80 -20.31 -13.34
C LEU A 128 -8.07 -20.51 -14.17
N THR A 129 -9.24 -20.23 -13.61
CA THR A 129 -10.53 -20.29 -14.31
C THR A 129 -10.55 -19.35 -15.51
N ARG A 130 -10.05 -18.14 -15.38
CA ARG A 130 -9.93 -17.16 -16.48
C ARG A 130 -8.94 -17.63 -17.54
N LYS A 131 -7.77 -18.14 -17.12
CA LYS A 131 -6.72 -18.61 -18.02
C LYS A 131 -7.15 -19.84 -18.81
N ALA A 132 -7.93 -20.73 -18.19
CA ALA A 132 -8.51 -21.92 -18.83
C ALA A 132 -9.73 -21.60 -19.71
N GLY A 133 -10.17 -20.37 -19.81
CA GLY A 133 -11.37 -20.00 -20.57
C GLY A 133 -12.69 -20.50 -19.95
N LEU A 134 -12.65 -20.95 -18.68
CA LEU A 134 -13.78 -21.52 -17.96
C LEU A 134 -14.61 -20.44 -17.21
N SER A 135 -14.48 -19.18 -17.59
CA SER A 135 -15.31 -18.10 -17.01
C SER A 135 -16.79 -18.48 -17.17
N LYS A 136 -17.54 -18.53 -16.06
CA LYS A 136 -18.98 -18.75 -16.10
C LYS A 136 -19.58 -17.75 -17.08
N LYS A 137 -20.19 -18.23 -18.15
CA LYS A 137 -21.20 -17.47 -18.88
C LYS A 137 -22.29 -17.17 -17.84
N ASP A 138 -22.44 -15.90 -17.49
CA ASP A 138 -23.57 -15.46 -16.67
C ASP A 138 -24.82 -16.02 -17.31
N GLY A 139 -25.44 -16.98 -16.62
CA GLY A 139 -26.73 -17.52 -17.01
C GLY A 139 -27.75 -16.38 -16.93
N LYS A 140 -28.47 -16.24 -18.02
CA LYS A 140 -29.69 -15.43 -18.12
C LYS A 140 -30.67 -15.76 -17.00
#